data_3b91ad622131d9b5b6fc490f0cf25e14
#
_entry.id   3b91ad622131d9b5b6fc490f0cf25e14
#
_cell.length_a   1.000
_cell.length_b   1.000
_cell.length_c   1.000
_cell.angle_alpha   90.00
_cell.angle_beta   90.00
_cell.angle_gamma   90.00
#
_symmetry.space_group_name_H-M   'P 1'
#
loop_
_entity.id
_entity.type
_entity.pdbx_description
1 polymer ?
#
loop_
_entity_poly.entity_id
_entity_poly.type
_entity_poly.pdbx_seq_one_letter_code
_entity_poly.pdbx_strand_id
1 'polypeptide(L)'
;MTIETESAKNTLARTAENLIRVRGMRAEVFPSDIFDEHAWNMMLRLFVAQANDHAVSESEIIAATATPPGVGQRWLAHLVADGQIEPHADGGTIALTPSALERMEGFLRDASATHQTDGPT
;
A
#
# COMPACT_ATOMS: atom_id res chain seq x y z
N MET A 1 7.89 36.97 -4.68
CA MET A 1 7.91 36.43 -3.31
C MET A 1 6.56 35.88 -2.92
N THR A 2 5.55 36.71 -2.99
CA THR A 2 4.19 36.28 -2.68
C THR A 2 3.75 35.15 -3.59
N ILE A 3 4.13 35.20 -4.85
CA ILE A 3 3.80 34.18 -5.85
C ILE A 3 4.39 32.83 -5.48
N GLU A 4 5.62 32.80 -4.99
CA GLU A 4 6.25 31.54 -4.61
C GLU A 4 5.57 30.92 -3.40
N THR A 5 5.17 31.76 -2.41
CA THR A 5 4.46 31.29 -1.24
C THR A 5 3.10 30.72 -1.61
N GLU A 6 2.38 31.39 -2.50
CA GLU A 6 1.08 30.92 -2.96
C GLU A 6 1.22 29.62 -3.75
N SER A 7 2.23 29.53 -4.59
CA SER A 7 2.52 28.33 -5.36
C SER A 7 2.82 27.14 -4.44
N ALA A 8 3.60 27.37 -3.37
CA ALA A 8 3.91 26.35 -2.39
C ALA A 8 2.65 25.88 -1.65
N LYS A 9 1.80 26.84 -1.25
CA LYS A 9 0.53 26.52 -0.58
C LYS A 9 -0.37 25.71 -1.51
N ASN A 10 -0.45 26.10 -2.78
CA ASN A 10 -1.28 25.38 -3.75
C ASN A 10 -0.76 23.98 -3.97
N THR A 11 0.55 23.79 -4.00
CA THR A 11 1.15 22.49 -4.16
C THR A 11 0.85 21.61 -2.95
N LEU A 12 0.95 22.16 -1.74
CA LEU A 12 0.65 21.42 -0.53
C LEU A 12 -0.82 21.04 -0.46
N ALA A 13 -1.71 21.98 -0.82
CA ALA A 13 -3.14 21.69 -0.85
C ALA A 13 -3.47 20.59 -1.85
N ARG A 14 -2.84 20.65 -3.02
CA ARG A 14 -3.04 19.63 -4.05
C ARG A 14 -2.54 18.27 -3.59
N THR A 15 -1.41 18.24 -2.91
CA THR A 15 -0.88 17.01 -2.33
C THR A 15 -1.86 16.43 -1.32
N ALA A 16 -2.42 17.28 -0.45
CA ALA A 16 -3.41 16.83 0.53
C ALA A 16 -4.66 16.27 -0.17
N GLU A 17 -5.14 16.94 -1.20
CA GLU A 17 -6.30 16.48 -1.97
C GLU A 17 -6.00 15.12 -2.61
N ASN A 18 -4.80 14.95 -3.16
CA ASN A 18 -4.41 13.67 -3.74
C ASN A 18 -4.36 12.56 -2.70
N LEU A 19 -3.84 12.84 -1.51
CA LEU A 19 -3.82 11.86 -0.44
C LEU A 19 -5.22 11.43 -0.04
N ILE A 20 -6.15 12.38 0.04
CA ILE A 20 -7.55 12.09 0.35
C ILE A 20 -8.16 11.23 -0.76
N ARG A 21 -7.92 11.60 -2.01
CA ARG A 21 -8.45 10.87 -3.16
C ARG A 21 -7.90 9.45 -3.21
N VAL A 22 -6.60 9.29 -3.01
CA VAL A 22 -5.96 7.97 -3.05
C VAL A 22 -6.49 7.09 -1.93
N ARG A 23 -6.74 7.66 -0.75
CA ARG A 23 -7.34 6.91 0.35
C ARG A 23 -8.75 6.42 -0.02
N GLY A 24 -9.53 7.27 -0.70
CA GLY A 24 -10.85 6.88 -1.18
C GLY A 24 -10.77 5.76 -2.21
N MET A 25 -9.83 5.86 -3.15
CA MET A 25 -9.60 4.83 -4.15
C MET A 25 -9.23 3.50 -3.51
N ARG A 26 -8.40 3.55 -2.46
CA ARG A 26 -8.03 2.34 -1.72
C ARG A 26 -9.26 1.64 -1.16
N ALA A 27 -10.18 2.40 -0.58
CA ALA A 27 -11.39 1.84 0.00
C ALA A 27 -12.28 1.19 -1.05
N GLU A 28 -12.30 1.71 -2.27
CA GLU A 28 -13.06 1.13 -3.37
C GLU A 28 -12.46 -0.17 -3.86
N VAL A 29 -11.14 -0.24 -3.94
CA VAL A 29 -10.43 -1.42 -4.44
C VAL A 29 -10.33 -2.50 -3.38
N PHE A 30 -10.17 -2.11 -2.13
CA PHE A 30 -10.05 -3.02 -1.00
C PHE A 30 -11.06 -2.65 0.07
N PRO A 31 -12.35 -3.00 -0.13
CA PRO A 31 -13.41 -2.55 0.77
C PRO A 31 -13.54 -3.41 2.03
N SER A 32 -12.42 -3.77 2.64
CA SER A 32 -12.39 -4.61 3.82
C SER A 32 -12.09 -3.77 5.06
N ASP A 33 -12.87 -3.98 6.11
CA ASP A 33 -12.70 -3.26 7.38
C ASP A 33 -11.42 -3.67 8.11
N ILE A 34 -10.77 -4.73 7.68
CA ILE A 34 -9.53 -5.17 8.33
C ILE A 34 -8.31 -4.38 7.86
N PHE A 35 -8.46 -3.50 6.87
CA PHE A 35 -7.35 -2.74 6.32
C PHE A 35 -7.08 -1.48 7.13
N ASP A 36 -6.28 -1.61 8.19
CA ASP A 36 -5.73 -0.45 8.88
C ASP A 36 -4.36 -0.11 8.28
N GLU A 37 -3.69 0.87 8.86
CA GLU A 37 -2.41 1.33 8.32
C GLU A 37 -1.33 0.24 8.34
N HIS A 38 -1.32 -0.61 9.35
CA HIS A 38 -0.34 -1.70 9.41
C HIS A 38 -0.55 -2.70 8.29
N ALA A 39 -1.80 -3.13 8.10
CA ALA A 39 -2.12 -4.09 7.05
C ALA A 39 -1.84 -3.50 5.68
N TRP A 40 -2.21 -2.25 5.46
CA TRP A 40 -1.97 -1.58 4.19
C TRP A 40 -0.48 -1.47 3.89
N ASN A 41 0.31 -1.06 4.89
CA ASN A 41 1.75 -0.94 4.72
C ASN A 41 2.40 -2.30 4.43
N MET A 42 1.92 -3.37 5.05
CA MET A 42 2.41 -4.71 4.77
C MET A 42 2.18 -5.09 3.31
N MET A 43 1.00 -4.81 2.78
CA MET A 43 0.69 -5.10 1.38
C MET A 43 1.55 -4.28 0.43
N LEU A 44 1.75 -3.00 0.72
CA LEU A 44 2.61 -2.15 -0.11
C LEU A 44 4.05 -2.67 -0.11
N ARG A 45 4.56 -3.07 1.04
CA ARG A 45 5.92 -3.60 1.15
C ARG A 45 6.07 -4.92 0.39
N LEU A 46 5.05 -5.78 0.45
CA LEU A 46 5.06 -7.02 -0.31
C LEU A 46 5.06 -6.74 -1.81
N PHE A 47 4.28 -5.75 -2.24
CA PHE A 47 4.27 -5.36 -3.65
C PHE A 47 5.65 -4.90 -4.11
N VAL A 48 6.29 -4.04 -3.32
CA VAL A 48 7.63 -3.54 -3.65
C VAL A 48 8.63 -4.69 -3.72
N ALA A 49 8.58 -5.60 -2.76
CA ALA A 49 9.48 -6.73 -2.74
C ALA A 49 9.30 -7.62 -3.98
N GLN A 50 8.06 -7.91 -4.34
CA GLN A 50 7.77 -8.72 -5.52
C GLN A 50 8.20 -8.03 -6.81
N ALA A 51 8.02 -6.72 -6.89
CA ALA A 51 8.45 -5.96 -8.07
C ALA A 51 9.97 -6.00 -8.23
N ASN A 52 10.69 -6.16 -7.12
CA ASN A 52 12.15 -6.23 -7.13
C ASN A 52 12.69 -7.66 -7.04
N ASP A 53 11.82 -8.65 -7.23
CA ASP A 53 12.17 -10.08 -7.15
C ASP A 53 12.86 -10.43 -5.83
N HIS A 54 12.39 -9.84 -4.76
CA HIS A 54 12.94 -10.04 -3.42
C HIS A 54 11.95 -10.82 -2.55
N ALA A 55 12.32 -12.02 -2.12
CA ALA A 55 11.50 -12.82 -1.23
C ALA A 55 11.62 -12.31 0.19
N VAL A 56 10.50 -12.22 0.89
CA VAL A 56 10.48 -11.74 2.27
C VAL A 56 9.72 -12.72 3.16
N SER A 57 10.11 -12.76 4.43
CA SER A 57 9.46 -13.58 5.43
C SER A 57 8.45 -12.74 6.22
N GLU A 58 7.62 -13.43 7.01
CA GLU A 58 6.70 -12.74 7.94
C GLU A 58 7.44 -11.78 8.86
N SER A 59 8.51 -12.27 9.48
CA SER A 59 9.25 -11.44 10.44
C SER A 59 9.87 -10.21 9.78
N GLU A 60 10.33 -10.35 8.54
CA GLU A 60 10.87 -9.21 7.81
C GLU A 60 9.81 -8.16 7.53
N ILE A 61 8.61 -8.58 7.14
CA ILE A 61 7.51 -7.64 6.87
C ILE A 61 7.04 -6.97 8.15
N ILE A 62 6.93 -7.71 9.24
CA ILE A 62 6.54 -7.15 10.53
C ILE A 62 7.55 -6.09 10.98
N ALA A 63 8.84 -6.41 10.86
CA ALA A 63 9.89 -5.46 11.22
C ALA A 63 9.89 -4.24 10.31
N ALA A 64 9.72 -4.44 9.01
CA ALA A 64 9.76 -3.34 8.03
C ALA A 64 8.62 -2.34 8.22
N THR A 65 7.49 -2.80 8.76
CA THR A 65 6.33 -1.94 8.98
C THR A 65 6.25 -1.43 10.42
N ALA A 66 7.29 -1.70 11.22
CA ALA A 66 7.37 -1.28 12.61
C ALA A 66 6.13 -1.71 13.43
N THR A 67 5.63 -2.90 13.13
CA THR A 67 4.46 -3.44 13.81
C THR A 67 4.89 -4.32 14.97
N PRO A 68 4.25 -4.23 16.14
CA PRO A 68 4.56 -5.15 17.24
C PRO A 68 4.33 -6.60 16.78
N PRO A 69 5.21 -7.56 17.13
CA PRO A 69 5.15 -8.90 16.56
C PRO A 69 3.81 -9.61 16.71
N GLY A 70 3.19 -9.55 17.87
CA GLY A 70 1.88 -10.20 18.07
C GLY A 70 0.78 -9.58 17.22
N VAL A 71 0.81 -8.26 17.06
CA VAL A 71 -0.13 -7.54 16.21
C VAL A 71 0.14 -7.86 14.75
N GLY A 72 1.41 -7.89 14.36
CA GLY A 72 1.80 -8.19 12.99
C GLY A 72 1.36 -9.57 12.55
N GLN A 73 1.57 -10.58 13.40
CA GLN A 73 1.14 -11.93 13.09
C GLN A 73 -0.37 -12.02 12.92
N ARG A 74 -1.10 -11.30 13.74
CA ARG A 74 -2.57 -11.28 13.67
C ARG A 74 -3.04 -10.65 12.36
N TRP A 75 -2.43 -9.53 11.97
CA TRP A 75 -2.78 -8.88 10.70
C TRP A 75 -2.43 -9.74 9.51
N LEU A 76 -1.29 -10.43 9.53
CA LEU A 76 -0.93 -11.34 8.45
C LEU A 76 -1.93 -12.48 8.34
N ALA A 77 -2.37 -13.03 9.47
CA ALA A 77 -3.39 -14.09 9.46
C ALA A 77 -4.70 -13.59 8.86
N HIS A 78 -5.10 -12.35 9.19
CA HIS A 78 -6.29 -11.77 8.60
C HIS A 78 -6.15 -11.57 7.10
N LEU A 79 -4.99 -11.13 6.65
CA LEU A 79 -4.74 -10.92 5.22
C LEU A 79 -4.74 -12.24 4.46
N VAL A 80 -4.22 -13.30 5.05
CA VAL A 80 -4.30 -14.64 4.46
C VAL A 80 -5.77 -15.07 4.36
N ALA A 81 -6.53 -14.92 5.44
CA ALA A 81 -7.94 -15.31 5.46
C ALA A 81 -8.77 -14.49 4.47
N ASP A 82 -8.39 -13.25 4.24
CA ASP A 82 -9.09 -12.35 3.30
C ASP A 82 -8.66 -12.58 1.84
N GLY A 83 -7.72 -13.46 1.59
CA GLY A 83 -7.27 -13.77 0.24
C GLY A 83 -6.31 -12.76 -0.35
N GLN A 84 -5.66 -11.95 0.46
CA GLN A 84 -4.70 -10.95 -0.01
C GLN A 84 -3.28 -11.47 -0.02
N ILE A 85 -2.95 -12.36 0.90
CA ILE A 85 -1.61 -12.93 1.03
C ILE A 85 -1.70 -14.45 0.91
N GLU A 86 -0.77 -15.04 0.18
CA GLU A 86 -0.67 -16.49 0.09
C GLU A 86 -0.13 -17.05 1.40
N PRO A 87 -0.67 -18.20 1.86
CA PRO A 87 -0.11 -18.88 3.02
C PRO A 87 1.35 -19.22 2.78
N HIS A 88 2.07 -19.45 3.85
CA HIS A 88 3.48 -19.79 3.77
C HIS A 88 3.78 -20.88 2.76
N ALA A 89 4.70 -20.56 1.85
CA ALA A 89 5.35 -21.57 1.05
C ALA A 89 6.57 -22.08 1.83
N ASP A 90 7.31 -22.97 1.22
CA ASP A 90 8.52 -23.49 1.82
C ASP A 90 9.48 -22.36 2.17
N GLY A 91 10.01 -22.39 3.39
CA GLY A 91 10.95 -21.39 3.85
C GLY A 91 10.35 -20.20 4.56
N GLY A 92 9.04 -20.17 4.73
CA GLY A 92 8.38 -19.11 5.49
C GLY A 92 8.28 -17.77 4.76
N THR A 93 8.45 -17.75 3.46
CA THR A 93 8.26 -16.53 2.67
C THR A 93 6.78 -16.32 2.38
N ILE A 94 6.40 -15.05 2.27
CA ILE A 94 5.01 -14.67 1.98
C ILE A 94 4.97 -13.79 0.74
N ALA A 95 3.81 -13.76 0.10
CA ALA A 95 3.62 -12.98 -1.12
C ALA A 95 2.15 -12.61 -1.26
N LEU A 96 1.88 -11.56 -2.02
CA LEU A 96 0.50 -11.24 -2.39
C LEU A 96 -0.04 -12.34 -3.29
N THR A 97 -1.33 -12.64 -3.13
CA THR A 97 -2.00 -13.54 -4.08
C THR A 97 -2.02 -12.90 -5.46
N PRO A 98 -2.13 -13.71 -6.53
CA PRO A 98 -2.25 -13.13 -7.88
C PRO A 98 -3.38 -12.11 -7.99
N SER A 99 -4.51 -12.38 -7.35
CA SER A 99 -5.65 -11.47 -7.34
C SER A 99 -5.31 -10.15 -6.63
N ALA A 100 -4.67 -10.22 -5.48
CA ALA A 100 -4.27 -9.02 -4.74
C ALA A 100 -3.21 -8.23 -5.51
N LEU A 101 -2.26 -8.93 -6.12
CA LEU A 101 -1.22 -8.29 -6.91
C LEU A 101 -1.82 -7.50 -8.07
N GLU A 102 -2.77 -8.09 -8.76
CA GLU A 102 -3.44 -7.43 -9.88
C GLU A 102 -4.20 -6.19 -9.42
N ARG A 103 -4.93 -6.30 -8.31
CA ARG A 103 -5.66 -5.15 -7.75
C ARG A 103 -4.71 -4.05 -7.30
N MET A 104 -3.59 -4.44 -6.68
CA MET A 104 -2.60 -3.46 -6.24
C MET A 104 -1.97 -2.74 -7.42
N GLU A 105 -1.63 -3.48 -8.48
CA GLU A 105 -1.10 -2.86 -9.70
C GLU A 105 -2.08 -1.85 -10.28
N GLY A 106 -3.35 -2.21 -10.39
CA GLY A 106 -4.39 -1.32 -10.89
C GLY A 106 -4.54 -0.09 -10.03
N PHE A 107 -4.58 -0.26 -8.71
CA PHE A 107 -4.68 0.83 -7.78
C PHE A 107 -3.50 1.80 -7.91
N LEU A 108 -2.27 1.27 -7.93
CA LEU A 108 -1.08 2.10 -8.00
C LEU A 108 -0.97 2.82 -9.34
N ARG A 109 -1.39 2.16 -10.42
CA ARG A 109 -1.42 2.79 -11.74
C ARG A 109 -2.39 3.96 -11.75
N ASP A 110 -3.57 3.78 -11.19
CA ASP A 110 -4.58 4.84 -11.14
C ASP A 110 -4.14 5.98 -10.23
N ALA A 111 -3.53 5.66 -9.09
CA ALA A 111 -3.01 6.68 -8.19
C ALA A 111 -1.88 7.48 -8.85
N SER A 112 -1.01 6.80 -9.60
CA SER A 112 0.08 7.43 -10.33
C SER A 112 -0.46 8.35 -11.44
N ALA A 113 -1.45 7.86 -12.19
CA ALA A 113 -2.08 8.65 -13.25
C ALA A 113 -2.76 9.90 -12.68
N THR A 114 -3.43 9.77 -11.54
CA THR A 114 -4.06 10.89 -10.85
C THR A 114 -3.02 11.93 -10.47
N HIS A 115 -1.89 11.47 -9.96
CA HIS A 115 -0.79 12.35 -9.60
C HIS A 115 -0.20 13.05 -10.83
N GLN A 116 -0.01 12.31 -11.90
CA GLN A 116 0.51 12.87 -13.15
C GLN A 116 -0.44 13.87 -13.77
N THR A 117 -1.74 13.63 -13.70
CA THR A 117 -2.75 14.50 -14.24
C THR A 117 -2.72 15.88 -13.58
N ASP A 118 -2.33 15.94 -12.33
CA ASP A 118 -2.24 17.20 -11.58
C ASP A 118 -0.96 17.97 -11.90
N GLY A 119 -0.06 17.39 -12.66
CA GLY A 119 1.15 18.07 -13.07
C GLY A 119 0.89 19.08 -14.16
N PRO A 120 1.84 19.97 -14.41
CA PRO A 120 1.70 20.93 -15.52
C PRO A 120 1.75 20.18 -16.85
N THR A 121 0.82 20.47 -17.69
CA THR A 121 0.76 19.88 -19.03
C THR A 121 1.15 20.89 -20.09
#